data_ba75395c8e1333e01114961ed7fc3841
#
_entry.id   ba75395c8e1333e01114961ed7fc3841
#
_cell.length_a   1.000
_cell.length_b   1.000
_cell.length_c   1.000
_cell.angle_alpha   90.00
_cell.angle_beta   90.00
_cell.angle_gamma   90.00
#
_symmetry.space_group_name_H-M   'P 1'
#
loop_
_entity.id
_entity.type
_entity.pdbx_description
1 polymer ?
#
loop_
_entity_poly.entity_id
_entity_poly.type
_entity_poly.pdbx_seq_one_letter_code
_entity_poly.pdbx_strand_id
1 'polypeptide(L)'
;SKTKSIVTEYDGICFFCGKPAECEHHLLFGNGIRELAEQDGLKVPMCNKCHNMGKQIERIHENIMAEKLSKMLGQAIYENKIGTREEFRKRYGKSYL
;
A
#
# COMPACT_ATOMS: atom_id res chain seq x y z
N SER A 1 -7.52 -13.99 -10.39
CA SER A 1 -8.45 -13.11 -9.68
C SER A 1 -7.69 -12.26 -8.67
N LYS A 2 -8.21 -11.09 -8.42
CA LYS A 2 -7.58 -10.16 -7.49
C LYS A 2 -7.89 -10.53 -6.06
N THR A 3 -6.89 -10.43 -5.20
CA THR A 3 -7.05 -10.60 -3.77
C THR A 3 -7.76 -9.37 -3.19
N LYS A 4 -8.60 -9.57 -2.19
CA LYS A 4 -9.23 -8.45 -1.50
C LYS A 4 -8.24 -7.75 -0.58
N SER A 5 -8.42 -6.43 -0.41
CA SER A 5 -7.65 -5.68 0.58
C SER A 5 -7.97 -6.18 1.99
N ILE A 6 -6.92 -6.36 2.79
CA ILE A 6 -7.08 -6.66 4.22
C ILE A 6 -6.88 -5.39 5.07
N VAL A 7 -6.61 -4.25 4.44
CA VAL A 7 -6.33 -2.98 5.12
C VAL A 7 -7.63 -2.25 5.44
N THR A 8 -8.57 -2.26 4.50
CA THR A 8 -9.86 -1.57 4.66
C THR A 8 -10.96 -2.33 3.93
N GLU A 9 -12.18 -2.22 4.42
CA GLU A 9 -13.37 -2.76 3.76
C GLU A 9 -14.05 -1.74 2.83
N TYR A 10 -13.60 -0.50 2.85
CA TYR A 10 -14.16 0.57 2.03
C TYR A 10 -13.46 0.61 0.67
N ASP A 11 -14.01 -0.09 -0.30
CA ASP A 11 -13.35 -0.26 -1.60
C ASP A 11 -13.70 0.80 -2.66
N GLY A 12 -14.68 1.65 -2.38
CA GLY A 12 -15.11 2.69 -3.32
C GLY A 12 -14.63 4.09 -3.00
N ILE A 13 -13.85 4.25 -1.95
CA ILE A 13 -13.45 5.56 -1.42
C ILE A 13 -11.94 5.62 -1.30
N CYS A 14 -11.33 6.72 -1.77
CA CYS A 14 -9.89 6.92 -1.63
C CYS A 14 -9.47 6.88 -0.16
N PHE A 15 -8.48 6.06 0.13
CA PHE A 15 -7.98 5.87 1.49
C PHE A 15 -7.40 7.15 2.10
N PHE A 16 -6.94 8.07 1.25
CA PHE A 16 -6.28 9.29 1.72
C PHE A 16 -7.23 10.49 1.80
N CYS A 17 -8.03 10.74 0.77
CA CYS A 17 -8.80 11.99 0.68
C CYS A 17 -10.31 11.80 0.80
N GLY A 18 -10.79 10.56 0.78
CA GLY A 18 -12.23 10.28 0.92
C GLY A 18 -13.06 10.51 -0.34
N LYS A 19 -12.45 10.90 -1.45
CA LYS A 19 -13.15 11.03 -2.72
C LYS A 19 -13.34 9.66 -3.37
N PRO A 20 -14.19 9.54 -4.41
CA PRO A 20 -14.36 8.25 -5.08
C PRO A 20 -13.02 7.67 -5.54
N ALA A 21 -12.81 6.40 -5.30
CA ALA A 21 -11.58 5.71 -5.69
C ALA A 21 -11.61 5.38 -7.18
N GLU A 22 -10.45 5.53 -7.82
CA GLU A 22 -10.28 5.29 -9.25
C GLU A 22 -9.28 4.17 -9.53
N CYS A 23 -8.45 3.81 -8.56
CA CYS A 23 -7.43 2.79 -8.70
C CYS A 23 -7.13 2.15 -7.35
N GLU A 24 -6.22 1.18 -7.36
CA GLU A 24 -5.70 0.57 -6.14
C GLU A 24 -4.23 0.92 -6.00
N HIS A 25 -3.82 1.29 -4.77
CA HIS A 25 -2.42 1.52 -4.44
C HIS A 25 -1.92 0.35 -3.60
N HIS A 26 -0.86 -0.28 -4.05
CA HIS A 26 -0.19 -1.34 -3.28
C HIS A 26 0.72 -0.66 -2.27
N LEU A 27 0.50 -0.94 -0.99
CA LEU A 27 1.24 -0.28 0.09
C LEU A 27 2.74 -0.58 0.01
N LEU A 28 3.09 -1.76 -0.48
CA LEU A 28 4.47 -2.17 -0.69
C LEU A 28 4.69 -2.31 -2.20
N PHE A 29 5.71 -1.66 -2.73
CA PHE A 29 5.96 -1.62 -4.16
C PHE A 29 7.46 -1.59 -4.46
N GLY A 30 7.80 -1.85 -5.73
CA GLY A 30 9.16 -2.03 -6.22
C GLY A 30 9.23 -3.27 -7.08
N ASN A 31 10.40 -3.61 -7.59
CA ASN A 31 10.58 -4.78 -8.47
C ASN A 31 10.19 -6.07 -7.75
N GLY A 32 9.10 -6.69 -8.21
CA GLY A 32 8.59 -7.93 -7.63
C GLY A 32 7.80 -7.75 -6.32
N ILE A 33 7.93 -6.61 -5.67
CA ILE A 33 7.29 -6.35 -4.37
C ILE A 33 5.80 -6.10 -4.51
N ARG A 34 5.41 -5.38 -5.55
CA ARG A 34 4.00 -5.09 -5.81
C ARG A 34 3.15 -6.34 -5.94
N GLU A 35 3.68 -7.38 -6.59
CA GLU A 35 2.96 -8.64 -6.75
C GLU A 35 2.76 -9.34 -5.41
N LEU A 36 3.76 -9.28 -4.54
CA LEU A 36 3.63 -9.85 -3.19
C LEU A 36 2.57 -9.11 -2.39
N ALA A 37 2.53 -7.78 -2.49
CA ALA A 37 1.51 -6.98 -1.83
C ALA A 37 0.11 -7.33 -2.36
N GLU A 38 -0.02 -7.57 -3.66
CA GLU A 38 -1.29 -7.99 -4.25
C GLU A 38 -1.72 -9.34 -3.67
N GLN A 39 -0.81 -10.29 -3.56
CA GLN A 39 -1.11 -11.61 -3.01
C GLN A 39 -1.52 -11.53 -1.54
N ASP A 40 -0.90 -10.65 -0.79
CA ASP A 40 -1.15 -10.50 0.64
C ASP A 40 -2.32 -9.56 0.95
N GLY A 41 -2.89 -8.90 -0.06
CA GLY A 41 -3.99 -7.96 0.15
C GLY A 41 -3.56 -6.64 0.79
N LEU A 42 -2.28 -6.30 0.72
CA LEU A 42 -1.74 -5.06 1.28
C LEU A 42 -1.86 -3.93 0.27
N LYS A 43 -3.09 -3.55 0.03
CA LYS A 43 -3.43 -2.51 -0.94
C LYS A 43 -4.65 -1.74 -0.47
N VAL A 44 -4.80 -0.50 -0.94
CA VAL A 44 -5.91 0.37 -0.57
C VAL A 44 -6.51 1.01 -1.82
N PRO A 45 -7.82 1.30 -1.82
CA PRO A 45 -8.42 2.09 -2.89
C PRO A 45 -7.92 3.51 -2.83
N MET A 46 -7.72 4.13 -3.98
CA MET A 46 -7.14 5.46 -4.03
C MET A 46 -7.60 6.19 -5.29
N CYS A 47 -7.75 7.52 -5.20
CA CYS A 47 -8.00 8.31 -6.39
C CYS A 47 -6.68 8.55 -7.13
N ASN A 48 -6.76 8.79 -8.44
CA ASN A 48 -5.55 8.98 -9.25
C ASN A 48 -4.69 10.13 -8.75
N LYS A 49 -5.31 11.19 -8.24
CA LYS A 49 -4.61 12.37 -7.74
C LYS A 49 -3.70 12.05 -6.56
N CYS A 50 -4.19 11.29 -5.59
CA CYS A 50 -3.40 10.89 -4.42
C CYS A 50 -2.39 9.81 -4.78
N HIS A 51 -2.63 9.03 -5.83
CA HIS A 51 -1.76 7.93 -6.21
C HIS A 51 -0.53 8.42 -6.96
N ASN A 52 -0.69 8.96 -8.17
CA ASN A 52 0.45 9.35 -8.98
C ASN A 52 0.18 10.50 -9.97
N MET A 53 -1.05 10.97 -10.10
CA MET A 53 -1.40 11.99 -11.10
C MET A 53 -1.55 13.40 -10.54
N GLY A 54 -1.53 13.55 -9.23
CA GLY A 54 -1.57 14.85 -8.60
C GLY A 54 -0.21 15.50 -8.51
N LYS A 55 -0.16 16.67 -7.86
CA LYS A 55 1.12 17.34 -7.59
C LYS A 55 1.98 16.47 -6.67
N GLN A 56 3.29 16.62 -6.77
CA GLN A 56 4.22 15.81 -5.97
C GLN A 56 3.91 15.86 -4.47
N ILE A 57 3.50 17.01 -3.97
CA ILE A 57 3.17 17.15 -2.54
C ILE A 57 1.82 16.54 -2.17
N GLU A 58 1.01 16.16 -3.14
CA GLU A 58 -0.33 15.59 -2.92
C GLU A 58 -0.38 14.09 -3.15
N ARG A 59 0.60 13.54 -3.87
CA ARG A 59 0.56 12.13 -4.30
C ARG A 59 1.54 11.28 -3.50
N ILE A 60 1.36 9.96 -3.55
CA ILE A 60 2.25 9.02 -2.86
C ILE A 60 3.51 8.77 -3.69
N HIS A 61 3.35 8.40 -4.98
CA HIS A 61 4.50 8.09 -5.82
C HIS A 61 5.33 9.34 -6.10
N GLU A 62 6.63 9.21 -6.00
CA GLU A 62 7.63 10.26 -6.12
C GLU A 62 7.60 11.28 -4.98
N ASN A 63 6.84 11.00 -3.93
CA ASN A 63 6.87 11.74 -2.69
C ASN A 63 7.55 10.85 -1.65
N ILE A 64 8.82 11.12 -1.36
CA ILE A 64 9.67 10.24 -0.55
C ILE A 64 9.04 9.88 0.79
N MET A 65 8.51 10.87 1.50
CA MET A 65 7.93 10.61 2.82
C MET A 65 6.61 9.83 2.72
N ALA A 66 5.80 10.14 1.73
CA ALA A 66 4.54 9.43 1.53
C ALA A 66 4.79 7.98 1.11
N GLU A 67 5.80 7.74 0.27
CA GLU A 67 6.19 6.37 -0.09
C GLU A 67 6.65 5.58 1.13
N LYS A 68 7.45 6.23 1.98
CA LYS A 68 7.94 5.60 3.20
C LYS A 68 6.80 5.26 4.15
N LEU A 69 5.87 6.19 4.35
CA LEU A 69 4.69 5.96 5.18
C LEU A 69 3.83 4.82 4.64
N SER A 70 3.67 4.75 3.32
CA SER A 70 2.94 3.67 2.68
C SER A 70 3.55 2.31 3.01
N LYS A 71 4.87 2.20 2.88
CA LYS A 71 5.59 0.95 3.16
C LYS A 71 5.54 0.58 4.63
N MET A 72 5.65 1.56 5.51
CA MET A 72 5.54 1.32 6.96
C MET A 72 4.14 0.82 7.33
N LEU A 73 3.11 1.42 6.75
CA LEU A 73 1.73 0.98 6.98
C LEU A 73 1.54 -0.47 6.48
N GLY A 74 2.04 -0.78 5.30
CA GLY A 74 1.95 -2.12 4.75
C GLY A 74 2.59 -3.16 5.68
N GLN A 75 3.77 -2.85 6.19
CA GLN A 75 4.44 -3.76 7.13
C GLN A 75 3.68 -3.87 8.44
N ALA A 76 3.16 -2.77 8.97
CA ALA A 76 2.40 -2.80 10.22
C ALA A 76 1.16 -3.70 10.10
N ILE A 77 0.45 -3.60 8.99
CA ILE A 77 -0.72 -4.45 8.74
C ILE A 77 -0.29 -5.92 8.59
N TYR A 78 0.82 -6.17 7.89
CA TYR A 78 1.36 -7.52 7.76
C TYR A 78 1.65 -8.13 9.14
N GLU A 79 2.35 -7.38 9.99
CA GLU A 79 2.70 -7.88 11.33
C GLU A 79 1.47 -8.07 12.22
N ASN A 80 0.41 -7.32 11.98
CA ASN A 80 -0.82 -7.42 12.75
C ASN A 80 -1.67 -8.62 12.31
N LYS A 81 -1.72 -8.92 11.01
CA LYS A 81 -2.71 -9.85 10.47
C LYS A 81 -2.14 -11.08 9.77
N ILE A 82 -0.90 -11.06 9.34
CA ILE A 82 -0.35 -12.14 8.50
C ILE A 82 0.77 -12.92 9.19
N GLY A 83 1.81 -12.23 9.68
CA GLY A 83 2.96 -12.92 10.23
C GLY A 83 3.88 -12.00 11.02
N THR A 84 5.08 -12.49 11.31
CA THR A 84 6.05 -11.77 12.13
C THR A 84 6.88 -10.81 11.28
N ARG A 85 7.63 -9.93 11.96
CA ARG A 85 8.57 -9.04 11.28
C ARG A 85 9.65 -9.83 10.53
N GLU A 86 10.10 -10.91 11.11
CA GLU A 86 11.12 -11.74 10.46
C GLU A 86 10.58 -12.38 9.19
N GLU A 87 9.34 -12.86 9.22
CA GLU A 87 8.68 -13.39 8.05
C GLU A 87 8.50 -12.31 6.98
N PHE A 88 8.15 -11.09 7.40
CA PHE A 88 8.05 -9.96 6.49
C PHE A 88 9.40 -9.66 5.81
N ARG A 89 10.48 -9.64 6.59
CA ARG A 89 11.81 -9.39 6.05
C ARG A 89 12.22 -10.42 5.01
N LYS A 90 11.90 -11.68 5.26
CA LYS A 90 12.21 -12.76 4.31
C LYS A 90 11.40 -12.62 3.02
N ARG A 91 10.13 -12.22 3.13
CA ARG A 91 9.24 -12.12 1.98
C ARG A 91 9.49 -10.84 1.18
N TYR A 92 9.66 -9.71 1.82
CA TYR A 92 9.80 -8.39 1.18
C TYR A 92 11.24 -7.88 1.12
N GLY A 93 12.18 -8.58 1.70
CA GLY A 93 13.60 -8.29 1.57
C GLY A 93 14.19 -7.41 2.65
N LYS A 94 13.39 -6.61 3.35
CA LYS A 94 13.88 -5.75 4.43
C LYS A 94 12.72 -5.25 5.28
N SER A 95 13.05 -4.69 6.45
CA SER A 95 12.08 -4.05 7.32
C SER A 95 12.03 -2.55 7.04
N TYR A 96 10.84 -1.98 7.08
CA TYR A 96 10.61 -0.52 6.97
C TYR A 96 10.27 0.10 8.33
N LEU A 97 10.22 -0.71 9.37
CA LEU A 97 9.94 -0.24 10.73
C LEU A 97 11.20 -0.26 11.60
#